data_1ea644f78fbc18db4bb41702acd6b31b
#
_entry.id   1ea644f78fbc18db4bb41702acd6b31b
#
_cell.length_a   1.000
_cell.length_b   1.000
_cell.length_c   1.000
_cell.angle_alpha   90.00
_cell.angle_beta   90.00
_cell.angle_gamma   90.00
#
_symmetry.space_group_name_H-M   'P 1'
#
loop_
_entity.id
_entity.type
_entity.pdbx_description
1 polymer ?
#
loop_
_entity_poly.entity_id
_entity_poly.type
_entity_poly.pdbx_seq_one_letter_code
_entity_poly.pdbx_strand_id
1 'polypeptide(L)'
;EIHERLVGSEMCIRDRSMAKITKEEALRYHAEGKPGKIEVVPTKPYSTQMDLSLAYSPGVAEPCLEIEKNPLDAYKYTSKGNLVAVISNGTAVLGLGDIGPLAGKPVMEGKGLLFKIFAGIDVFDIEVNEKDPDKFIETVKAIAPTFGGINLEDIKAPECFKIETRLKEELDIPVMHDDQHGTAIISGAGLINALEIAGKKIEDVKIVVNGAGAASISCTKLYIMLGARKENIIMCDSKGVISTHRTDLNESKKFFATDRDIKTLTEAVVGADVFLGLSVANVLTQDMVRSMNTNPIVFALANPNPEISYADAMASRDDIIFATGRSDYPNQICLLYTSPSP
;
A
#
# COMPACT_ATOMS: atom_id res chain seq x y z
N GLU A 1 -22.17 -19.25 4.93
CA GLU A 1 -20.96 -20.12 4.75
C GLU A 1 -19.66 -19.32 4.77
N ILE A 2 -19.58 -18.11 4.20
CA ILE A 2 -18.37 -17.25 4.26
C ILE A 2 -18.19 -16.66 5.67
N HIS A 3 -19.29 -16.32 6.35
CA HIS A 3 -19.27 -15.82 7.73
C HIS A 3 -18.80 -16.86 8.74
N GLU A 4 -19.20 -18.12 8.57
CA GLU A 4 -18.75 -19.22 9.47
C GLU A 4 -17.28 -19.55 9.29
N ARG A 5 -16.71 -19.39 8.09
CA ARG A 5 -15.27 -19.59 7.84
C ARG A 5 -14.41 -18.46 8.44
N LEU A 6 -14.93 -17.25 8.53
CA LEU A 6 -14.23 -16.13 9.18
C LEU A 6 -14.27 -16.22 10.71
N VAL A 7 -15.35 -16.71 11.28
CA VAL A 7 -15.48 -16.95 12.72
C VAL A 7 -14.54 -18.06 13.21
N GLY A 8 -14.27 -19.06 12.36
CA GLY A 8 -13.25 -20.10 12.65
C GLY A 8 -11.80 -19.60 12.61
N SER A 9 -11.54 -18.40 12.08
CA SER A 9 -10.19 -17.82 11.99
C SER A 9 -9.77 -17.01 13.22
N GLU A 10 -10.66 -16.75 14.20
CA GLU A 10 -10.29 -16.15 15.49
C GLU A 10 -9.28 -16.99 16.29
N MET A 11 -9.16 -18.27 15.96
CA MET A 11 -8.17 -19.18 16.56
C MET A 11 -6.73 -18.90 16.14
N CYS A 12 -6.49 -18.11 15.10
CA CYS A 12 -5.16 -17.95 14.52
C CYS A 12 -4.35 -16.75 15.01
N ILE A 13 -4.96 -15.78 15.71
CA ILE A 13 -4.26 -14.53 16.06
C ILE A 13 -3.69 -14.56 17.49
N ARG A 14 -4.25 -15.36 18.41
CA ARG A 14 -3.85 -15.35 19.82
C ARG A 14 -2.67 -16.23 20.22
N ASP A 15 -2.33 -17.26 19.46
CA ASP A 15 -1.36 -18.30 19.89
C ASP A 15 -0.14 -18.49 18.96
N ARG A 16 0.21 -17.53 18.12
CA ARG A 16 1.45 -17.64 17.35
C ARG A 16 2.62 -17.09 18.15
N SER A 17 3.36 -18.02 18.79
CA SER A 17 4.81 -17.84 18.92
C SER A 17 5.36 -17.45 17.56
N MET A 18 6.01 -16.30 17.45
CA MET A 18 6.51 -15.71 16.20
C MET A 18 7.55 -16.64 15.53
N ALA A 19 7.08 -17.62 14.79
CA ALA A 19 7.94 -18.46 13.97
C ALA A 19 8.46 -17.60 12.80
N LYS A 20 9.76 -17.32 12.80
CA LYS A 20 10.42 -16.61 11.71
C LYS A 20 10.30 -17.45 10.45
N ILE A 21 9.56 -16.94 9.44
CA ILE A 21 9.42 -17.61 8.15
C ILE A 21 10.81 -17.77 7.51
N THR A 22 11.17 -19.02 7.16
CA THR A 22 12.42 -19.32 6.47
C THR A 22 12.28 -19.07 4.97
N LYS A 23 13.43 -18.92 4.30
CA LYS A 23 13.48 -18.81 2.84
C LYS A 23 12.87 -20.03 2.17
N GLU A 24 13.19 -21.21 2.68
CA GLU A 24 12.72 -22.50 2.17
C GLU A 24 11.20 -22.63 2.28
N GLU A 25 10.60 -22.22 3.41
CA GLU A 25 9.15 -22.21 3.60
C GLU A 25 8.46 -21.24 2.64
N ALA A 26 9.01 -20.05 2.46
CA ALA A 26 8.47 -19.08 1.53
C ALA A 26 8.51 -19.57 0.07
N LEU A 27 9.64 -20.14 -0.37
CA LEU A 27 9.76 -20.69 -1.72
C LEU A 27 8.85 -21.89 -1.95
N ARG A 28 8.75 -22.78 -0.95
CA ARG A 28 7.85 -23.94 -0.99
C ARG A 28 6.40 -23.52 -1.12
N TYR A 29 5.94 -22.55 -0.33
CA TYR A 29 4.57 -22.00 -0.41
C TYR A 29 4.19 -21.54 -1.83
N HIS A 30 5.13 -20.95 -2.57
CA HIS A 30 4.86 -20.43 -3.91
C HIS A 30 4.97 -21.49 -5.02
N ALA A 31 5.66 -22.61 -4.77
CA ALA A 31 6.00 -23.62 -5.79
C ALA A 31 5.19 -24.91 -5.66
N GLU A 32 4.84 -25.34 -4.43
CA GLU A 32 4.15 -26.61 -4.19
C GLU A 32 2.69 -26.57 -4.64
N GLY A 33 2.21 -27.71 -5.12
CA GLY A 33 0.85 -27.86 -5.65
C GLY A 33 0.69 -27.13 -6.99
N LYS A 34 -0.27 -26.20 -7.07
CA LYS A 34 -0.44 -25.32 -8.22
C LYS A 34 0.41 -24.07 -8.00
N PRO A 35 1.43 -23.80 -8.84
CA PRO A 35 2.28 -22.62 -8.67
C PRO A 35 1.50 -21.31 -8.75
N GLY A 36 1.96 -20.29 -8.02
CA GLY A 36 1.30 -18.99 -7.93
C GLY A 36 0.21 -18.92 -6.85
N LYS A 37 -0.56 -17.85 -6.83
CA LYS A 37 -1.58 -17.57 -5.79
C LYS A 37 -2.97 -17.33 -6.35
N ILE A 38 -3.11 -17.18 -7.66
CA ILE A 38 -4.36 -16.90 -8.33
C ILE A 38 -4.62 -17.89 -9.45
N GLU A 39 -5.89 -18.11 -9.75
CA GLU A 39 -6.33 -18.88 -10.92
C GLU A 39 -7.63 -18.30 -11.48
N VAL A 40 -7.87 -18.54 -12.77
CA VAL A 40 -9.11 -18.17 -13.44
C VAL A 40 -10.00 -19.42 -13.54
N VAL A 41 -11.21 -19.33 -13.02
CA VAL A 41 -12.18 -20.42 -13.03
C VAL A 41 -13.50 -19.97 -13.69
N PRO A 42 -14.19 -20.84 -14.43
CA PRO A 42 -15.51 -20.54 -14.98
C PRO A 42 -16.54 -20.26 -13.87
N THR A 43 -17.41 -19.26 -14.09
CA THR A 43 -18.51 -18.91 -13.19
C THR A 43 -19.87 -19.38 -13.69
N LYS A 44 -19.94 -19.90 -14.92
CA LYS A 44 -21.17 -20.42 -15.56
C LYS A 44 -21.09 -21.92 -15.75
N PRO A 45 -22.26 -22.64 -15.84
CA PRO A 45 -22.28 -24.04 -16.21
C PRO A 45 -21.64 -24.25 -17.59
N TYR A 46 -20.95 -25.38 -17.77
CA TYR A 46 -20.26 -25.74 -19.01
C TYR A 46 -20.34 -27.25 -19.32
N SER A 47 -21.33 -27.94 -18.70
CA SER A 47 -21.43 -29.39 -18.77
C SER A 47 -22.24 -29.90 -19.96
N THR A 48 -23.09 -29.06 -20.55
CA THR A 48 -23.94 -29.41 -21.65
C THR A 48 -23.64 -28.63 -22.93
N GLN A 49 -24.04 -29.15 -24.09
CA GLN A 49 -23.91 -28.41 -25.34
C GLN A 49 -24.71 -27.12 -25.35
N MET A 50 -25.86 -27.11 -24.66
CA MET A 50 -26.64 -25.89 -24.49
C MET A 50 -25.87 -24.84 -23.70
N ASP A 51 -25.23 -25.22 -22.61
CA ASP A 51 -24.38 -24.29 -21.82
C ASP A 51 -23.28 -23.65 -22.70
N LEU A 52 -22.60 -24.46 -23.51
CA LEU A 52 -21.57 -24.00 -24.43
C LEU A 52 -22.11 -23.08 -25.52
N SER A 53 -23.30 -23.38 -26.04
CA SER A 53 -23.99 -22.54 -27.04
C SER A 53 -24.41 -21.19 -26.48
N LEU A 54 -24.80 -21.14 -25.22
CA LEU A 54 -25.10 -19.89 -24.50
C LEU A 54 -23.84 -19.12 -24.14
N ALA A 55 -22.77 -19.81 -23.70
CA ALA A 55 -21.54 -19.20 -23.26
C ALA A 55 -20.70 -18.63 -24.39
N TYR A 56 -20.78 -19.20 -25.61
CA TYR A 56 -20.01 -18.77 -26.77
C TYR A 56 -20.92 -18.59 -27.99
N SER A 57 -20.84 -19.42 -29.01
CA SER A 57 -21.59 -19.24 -30.25
C SER A 57 -22.83 -20.15 -30.29
N PRO A 58 -24.03 -19.64 -30.59
CA PRO A 58 -24.37 -18.26 -31.01
C PRO A 58 -24.74 -17.30 -29.87
N GLY A 59 -25.00 -17.79 -28.66
CA GLY A 59 -25.61 -17.03 -27.56
C GLY A 59 -24.87 -15.76 -27.16
N VAL A 60 -23.52 -15.73 -27.27
CA VAL A 60 -22.69 -14.58 -26.89
C VAL A 60 -22.94 -13.34 -27.77
N ALA A 61 -23.57 -13.48 -28.94
CA ALA A 61 -23.84 -12.33 -29.79
C ALA A 61 -24.82 -11.34 -29.15
N GLU A 62 -25.79 -11.82 -28.39
CA GLU A 62 -26.83 -10.97 -27.78
C GLU A 62 -26.24 -9.98 -26.76
N PRO A 63 -25.46 -10.40 -25.75
CA PRO A 63 -24.83 -9.45 -24.85
C PRO A 63 -23.82 -8.50 -25.54
N CYS A 64 -23.16 -8.92 -26.62
CA CYS A 64 -22.31 -8.02 -27.41
C CYS A 64 -23.13 -6.88 -28.04
N LEU A 65 -24.27 -7.18 -28.62
CA LEU A 65 -25.16 -6.18 -29.25
C LEU A 65 -25.77 -5.23 -28.20
N GLU A 66 -26.10 -5.74 -27.01
CA GLU A 66 -26.61 -4.88 -25.94
C GLU A 66 -25.52 -3.92 -25.41
N ILE A 67 -24.27 -4.41 -25.25
CA ILE A 67 -23.13 -3.57 -24.83
C ILE A 67 -22.77 -2.54 -25.92
N GLU A 68 -22.85 -2.89 -27.20
CA GLU A 68 -22.66 -1.94 -28.31
C GLU A 68 -23.68 -0.78 -28.24
N LYS A 69 -24.94 -1.07 -27.94
CA LYS A 69 -25.99 -0.05 -27.79
C LYS A 69 -25.78 0.80 -26.50
N ASN A 70 -25.39 0.17 -25.42
CA ASN A 70 -25.18 0.81 -24.13
C ASN A 70 -23.92 0.25 -23.44
N PRO A 71 -22.78 0.96 -23.52
CA PRO A 71 -21.51 0.49 -22.92
C PRO A 71 -21.57 0.18 -21.42
N LEU A 72 -22.51 0.77 -20.66
CA LEU A 72 -22.69 0.47 -19.25
C LEU A 72 -23.20 -0.97 -19.00
N ASP A 73 -23.82 -1.59 -19.99
CA ASP A 73 -24.27 -2.98 -19.90
C ASP A 73 -23.09 -3.98 -19.84
N ALA A 74 -21.84 -3.53 -20.09
CA ALA A 74 -20.65 -4.33 -19.80
C ALA A 74 -20.57 -4.73 -18.31
N TYR A 75 -21.00 -3.88 -17.41
CA TYR A 75 -21.08 -4.19 -15.97
C TYR A 75 -22.14 -5.24 -15.61
N LYS A 76 -23.13 -5.43 -16.46
CA LYS A 76 -24.21 -6.40 -16.28
C LYS A 76 -23.86 -7.76 -16.88
N TYR A 77 -23.23 -7.78 -18.06
CA TYR A 77 -23.05 -8.99 -18.85
C TYR A 77 -21.64 -9.56 -18.81
N THR A 78 -20.68 -8.86 -18.19
CA THR A 78 -19.28 -9.31 -18.08
C THR A 78 -18.79 -9.27 -16.64
N SER A 79 -17.56 -9.77 -16.40
CA SER A 79 -16.89 -9.68 -15.10
C SER A 79 -16.37 -8.27 -14.78
N LYS A 80 -16.47 -7.30 -15.69
CA LYS A 80 -15.93 -5.94 -15.55
C LYS A 80 -16.29 -5.28 -14.21
N GLY A 81 -17.51 -5.48 -13.72
CA GLY A 81 -18.01 -4.86 -12.48
C GLY A 81 -17.31 -5.33 -11.21
N ASN A 82 -16.63 -6.47 -11.24
CA ASN A 82 -15.91 -7.02 -10.08
C ASN A 82 -14.45 -7.39 -10.41
N LEU A 83 -13.88 -6.85 -11.49
CA LEU A 83 -12.53 -7.17 -11.94
C LEU A 83 -11.64 -5.93 -11.87
N VAL A 84 -10.60 -5.98 -11.04
CA VAL A 84 -9.58 -4.91 -10.88
C VAL A 84 -8.26 -5.37 -11.51
N ALA A 85 -7.58 -4.46 -12.21
CA ALA A 85 -6.19 -4.68 -12.59
C ALA A 85 -5.26 -4.23 -11.47
N VAL A 86 -4.35 -5.09 -11.03
CA VAL A 86 -3.16 -4.71 -10.25
C VAL A 86 -2.02 -4.54 -11.22
N ILE A 87 -1.56 -3.29 -11.44
CA ILE A 87 -0.60 -2.96 -12.49
C ILE A 87 0.69 -2.42 -11.90
N SER A 88 1.81 -3.03 -12.30
CA SER A 88 3.16 -2.63 -11.87
C SER A 88 4.15 -2.62 -13.03
N ASN A 89 5.20 -1.79 -12.93
CA ASN A 89 6.40 -1.91 -13.75
C ASN A 89 7.61 -2.40 -12.95
N GLY A 90 7.42 -2.76 -11.69
CA GLY A 90 8.45 -3.34 -10.84
C GLY A 90 9.62 -2.42 -10.49
N THR A 91 9.39 -1.09 -10.48
CA THR A 91 10.45 -0.10 -10.25
C THR A 91 10.65 0.28 -8.79
N ALA A 92 9.75 -0.15 -7.88
CA ALA A 92 9.84 0.11 -6.44
C ALA A 92 9.26 -1.04 -5.61
N VAL A 93 9.67 -2.28 -5.90
CA VAL A 93 9.11 -3.49 -5.30
C VAL A 93 9.58 -3.66 -3.86
N LEU A 94 8.68 -3.46 -2.88
CA LEU A 94 8.97 -3.57 -1.45
C LEU A 94 10.26 -2.80 -1.08
N GLY A 95 11.10 -3.37 -0.22
CA GLY A 95 12.45 -2.86 0.09
C GLY A 95 13.54 -3.32 -0.90
N LEU A 96 13.17 -4.01 -2.00
CA LEU A 96 14.12 -4.56 -2.98
C LEU A 96 14.45 -3.57 -4.11
N GLY A 97 13.62 -2.53 -4.29
CA GLY A 97 13.84 -1.48 -5.30
C GLY A 97 13.43 -1.90 -6.72
N ASP A 98 14.20 -1.44 -7.71
CA ASP A 98 13.93 -1.68 -9.15
C ASP A 98 14.43 -3.07 -9.57
N ILE A 99 13.62 -4.10 -9.33
CA ILE A 99 13.92 -5.48 -9.71
C ILE A 99 13.22 -5.92 -11.00
N GLY A 100 12.42 -5.04 -11.58
CA GLY A 100 11.69 -5.25 -12.82
C GLY A 100 10.34 -5.96 -12.65
N PRO A 101 9.49 -5.89 -13.69
CA PRO A 101 8.10 -6.33 -13.61
C PRO A 101 7.97 -7.84 -13.34
N LEU A 102 8.74 -8.69 -14.03
CA LEU A 102 8.63 -10.14 -13.85
C LEU A 102 9.00 -10.60 -12.44
N ALA A 103 10.03 -10.00 -11.83
CA ALA A 103 10.42 -10.35 -10.46
C ALA A 103 9.44 -9.78 -9.43
N GLY A 104 8.67 -8.75 -9.77
CA GLY A 104 7.59 -8.19 -8.94
C GLY A 104 6.31 -9.04 -8.93
N LYS A 105 6.11 -9.93 -9.92
CA LYS A 105 4.86 -10.71 -10.07
C LYS A 105 4.39 -11.43 -8.79
N PRO A 106 5.23 -12.08 -7.99
CA PRO A 106 4.77 -12.72 -6.75
C PRO A 106 4.12 -11.74 -5.75
N VAL A 107 4.52 -10.47 -5.77
CA VAL A 107 3.90 -9.41 -4.94
C VAL A 107 2.53 -9.05 -5.51
N MET A 108 2.43 -8.88 -6.83
CA MET A 108 1.17 -8.54 -7.51
C MET A 108 0.10 -9.63 -7.35
N GLU A 109 0.48 -10.91 -7.50
CA GLU A 109 -0.41 -12.03 -7.16
C GLU A 109 -0.82 -12.04 -5.69
N GLY A 110 0.09 -11.68 -4.79
CA GLY A 110 -0.20 -11.51 -3.36
C GLY A 110 -1.24 -10.40 -3.13
N LYS A 111 -1.13 -9.28 -3.82
CA LYS A 111 -2.12 -8.20 -3.79
C LYS A 111 -3.49 -8.70 -4.29
N GLY A 112 -3.52 -9.44 -5.40
CA GLY A 112 -4.74 -10.05 -5.93
C GLY A 112 -5.39 -11.00 -4.95
N LEU A 113 -4.61 -11.84 -4.25
CA LEU A 113 -5.11 -12.70 -3.18
C LEU A 113 -5.78 -11.90 -2.05
N LEU A 114 -5.17 -10.79 -1.62
CA LEU A 114 -5.73 -9.94 -0.55
C LEU A 114 -7.05 -9.28 -1.01
N PHE A 115 -7.13 -8.75 -2.22
CA PHE A 115 -8.37 -8.21 -2.79
C PHE A 115 -9.49 -9.28 -2.79
N LYS A 116 -9.15 -10.52 -3.16
CA LYS A 116 -10.14 -11.61 -3.18
C LYS A 116 -10.63 -11.99 -1.80
N ILE A 117 -9.71 -12.16 -0.83
CA ILE A 117 -10.06 -12.62 0.52
C ILE A 117 -10.84 -11.56 1.28
N PHE A 118 -10.41 -10.30 1.23
CA PHE A 118 -10.97 -9.25 2.09
C PHE A 118 -12.11 -8.46 1.45
N ALA A 119 -12.14 -8.35 0.13
CA ALA A 119 -13.16 -7.56 -0.56
C ALA A 119 -14.02 -8.37 -1.56
N GLY A 120 -13.72 -9.65 -1.79
CA GLY A 120 -14.42 -10.46 -2.80
C GLY A 120 -14.15 -10.05 -4.24
N ILE A 121 -13.20 -9.14 -4.47
CA ILE A 121 -12.86 -8.58 -5.79
C ILE A 121 -11.92 -9.54 -6.53
N ASP A 122 -12.22 -9.78 -7.80
CA ASP A 122 -11.37 -10.53 -8.71
C ASP A 122 -10.25 -9.63 -9.25
N VAL A 123 -9.06 -10.18 -9.44
CA VAL A 123 -7.90 -9.42 -9.89
C VAL A 123 -7.19 -10.14 -11.04
N PHE A 124 -6.79 -9.36 -12.06
CA PHE A 124 -5.68 -9.73 -12.93
C PHE A 124 -4.48 -8.85 -12.57
N ASP A 125 -3.34 -9.49 -12.28
CA ASP A 125 -2.05 -8.82 -12.14
C ASP A 125 -1.42 -8.63 -13.52
N ILE A 126 -0.97 -7.41 -13.80
CA ILE A 126 -0.44 -6.99 -15.09
C ILE A 126 0.95 -6.38 -14.90
N GLU A 127 1.97 -7.14 -15.28
CA GLU A 127 3.36 -6.70 -15.21
C GLU A 127 3.77 -6.02 -16.51
N VAL A 128 3.91 -4.69 -16.50
CA VAL A 128 4.22 -3.88 -17.69
C VAL A 128 5.72 -3.62 -17.77
N ASN A 129 6.39 -4.15 -18.80
CA ASN A 129 7.82 -3.91 -19.02
C ASN A 129 8.06 -2.56 -19.75
N GLU A 130 7.66 -1.48 -19.11
CA GLU A 130 7.86 -0.12 -19.61
C GLU A 130 8.16 0.85 -18.44
N LYS A 131 9.27 1.59 -18.56
CA LYS A 131 9.69 2.56 -17.53
C LYS A 131 9.39 4.00 -17.93
N ASP A 132 9.14 4.27 -19.21
CA ASP A 132 8.69 5.58 -19.67
C ASP A 132 7.27 5.82 -19.20
N PRO A 133 6.99 6.88 -18.41
CA PRO A 133 5.67 7.10 -17.83
C PRO A 133 4.58 7.32 -18.90
N ASP A 134 4.89 7.98 -20.01
CA ASP A 134 3.88 8.27 -21.04
C ASP A 134 3.49 7.00 -21.79
N LYS A 135 4.45 6.14 -22.13
CA LYS A 135 4.17 4.84 -22.75
C LYS A 135 3.47 3.88 -21.79
N PHE A 136 3.84 3.90 -20.51
CA PHE A 136 3.15 3.12 -19.49
C PHE A 136 1.67 3.54 -19.40
N ILE A 137 1.38 4.84 -19.36
CA ILE A 137 0.01 5.39 -19.33
C ILE A 137 -0.77 4.93 -20.57
N GLU A 138 -0.22 5.05 -21.76
CA GLU A 138 -0.90 4.60 -22.98
C GLU A 138 -1.16 3.09 -22.98
N THR A 139 -0.26 2.27 -22.44
CA THR A 139 -0.45 0.83 -22.28
C THR A 139 -1.63 0.55 -21.33
N VAL A 140 -1.68 1.21 -20.18
CA VAL A 140 -2.75 1.05 -19.21
C VAL A 140 -4.10 1.49 -19.77
N LYS A 141 -4.15 2.60 -20.50
CA LYS A 141 -5.36 3.07 -21.18
C LYS A 141 -5.87 2.08 -22.22
N ALA A 142 -4.98 1.44 -22.96
CA ALA A 142 -5.35 0.46 -23.97
C ALA A 142 -6.03 -0.79 -23.41
N ILE A 143 -5.67 -1.21 -22.18
CA ILE A 143 -6.25 -2.38 -21.51
C ILE A 143 -7.40 -2.05 -20.54
N ALA A 144 -7.58 -0.78 -20.19
CA ALA A 144 -8.59 -0.31 -19.24
C ALA A 144 -10.04 -0.76 -19.52
N PRO A 145 -10.49 -0.93 -20.77
CA PRO A 145 -11.86 -1.43 -21.06
C PRO A 145 -12.20 -2.76 -20.38
N THR A 146 -11.20 -3.60 -20.10
CA THR A 146 -11.39 -4.91 -19.42
C THR A 146 -11.83 -4.77 -17.96
N PHE A 147 -11.47 -3.68 -17.28
CA PHE A 147 -11.49 -3.57 -15.83
C PHE A 147 -12.55 -2.59 -15.33
N GLY A 148 -13.07 -2.86 -14.12
CA GLY A 148 -13.91 -1.93 -13.36
C GLY A 148 -13.12 -0.95 -12.50
N GLY A 149 -11.82 -1.19 -12.30
CA GLY A 149 -10.92 -0.33 -11.57
C GLY A 149 -9.45 -0.73 -11.75
N ILE A 150 -8.55 0.14 -11.36
CA ILE A 150 -7.09 -0.06 -11.47
C ILE A 150 -6.43 0.26 -10.13
N ASN A 151 -5.64 -0.68 -9.63
CA ASN A 151 -4.68 -0.49 -8.55
C ASN A 151 -3.27 -0.44 -9.15
N LEU A 152 -2.61 0.70 -9.06
CA LEU A 152 -1.19 0.85 -9.38
C LEU A 152 -0.37 0.43 -8.17
N GLU A 153 0.68 -0.37 -8.37
CA GLU A 153 1.49 -0.97 -7.30
C GLU A 153 2.97 -0.91 -7.64
N ASP A 154 3.81 -0.65 -6.65
CA ASP A 154 5.29 -0.75 -6.76
C ASP A 154 5.90 0.08 -7.92
N ILE A 155 5.35 1.26 -8.18
CA ILE A 155 5.85 2.23 -9.16
C ILE A 155 6.59 3.34 -8.43
N LYS A 156 7.87 3.56 -8.79
CA LYS A 156 8.72 4.54 -8.09
C LYS A 156 8.25 5.98 -8.26
N ALA A 157 8.55 6.80 -7.25
CA ALA A 157 8.45 8.25 -7.35
C ALA A 157 9.69 8.84 -8.07
N PRO A 158 9.54 9.94 -8.84
CA PRO A 158 8.34 10.76 -8.97
C PRO A 158 7.36 10.31 -10.06
N GLU A 159 7.72 9.30 -10.87
CA GLU A 159 6.95 8.85 -12.04
C GLU A 159 5.52 8.41 -11.65
N CYS A 160 5.35 7.75 -10.50
CA CYS A 160 4.04 7.30 -10.02
C CYS A 160 3.03 8.45 -9.86
N PHE A 161 3.47 9.65 -9.49
CA PHE A 161 2.57 10.80 -9.35
C PHE A 161 1.99 11.24 -10.70
N LYS A 162 2.84 11.31 -11.74
CA LYS A 162 2.41 11.64 -13.11
C LYS A 162 1.47 10.57 -13.65
N ILE A 163 1.84 9.31 -13.48
CA ILE A 163 1.06 8.16 -13.98
C ILE A 163 -0.33 8.16 -13.37
N GLU A 164 -0.42 8.23 -12.05
CA GLU A 164 -1.71 8.19 -11.36
C GLU A 164 -2.59 9.40 -11.72
N THR A 165 -2.03 10.62 -11.69
CA THR A 165 -2.78 11.84 -12.00
C THR A 165 -3.39 11.77 -13.40
N ARG A 166 -2.58 11.43 -14.40
CA ARG A 166 -3.06 11.35 -15.79
C ARG A 166 -4.10 10.23 -15.98
N LEU A 167 -3.88 9.07 -15.42
CA LEU A 167 -4.85 7.97 -15.53
C LEU A 167 -6.18 8.30 -14.86
N LYS A 168 -6.17 9.03 -13.73
CA LYS A 168 -7.40 9.53 -13.09
C LYS A 168 -8.14 10.55 -13.95
N GLU A 169 -7.43 11.37 -14.69
CA GLU A 169 -8.00 12.40 -15.57
C GLU A 169 -8.49 11.82 -16.91
N GLU A 170 -7.85 10.76 -17.41
CA GLU A 170 -8.05 10.23 -18.76
C GLU A 170 -8.92 8.95 -18.79
N LEU A 171 -9.28 8.35 -17.64
CA LEU A 171 -10.09 7.14 -17.55
C LEU A 171 -11.38 7.38 -16.77
N ASP A 172 -12.47 6.72 -17.21
CA ASP A 172 -13.80 6.77 -16.56
C ASP A 172 -13.98 5.70 -15.46
N ILE A 173 -12.92 5.00 -15.07
CA ILE A 173 -12.91 4.01 -13.99
C ILE A 173 -12.02 4.46 -12.84
N PRO A 174 -12.28 4.02 -11.59
CA PRO A 174 -11.43 4.33 -10.46
C PRO A 174 -9.98 3.90 -10.67
N VAL A 175 -9.04 4.80 -10.38
CA VAL A 175 -7.60 4.54 -10.38
C VAL A 175 -7.03 4.93 -9.03
N MET A 176 -6.28 4.05 -8.39
CA MET A 176 -5.60 4.28 -7.12
C MET A 176 -4.16 3.76 -7.20
N HIS A 177 -3.23 4.48 -6.57
CA HIS A 177 -1.88 3.98 -6.31
C HIS A 177 -1.78 3.60 -4.83
N ASP A 178 -1.67 2.30 -4.54
CA ASP A 178 -1.77 1.80 -3.16
C ASP A 178 -0.64 2.30 -2.26
N ASP A 179 0.61 2.30 -2.75
CA ASP A 179 1.76 2.82 -1.99
C ASP A 179 1.60 4.28 -1.56
N GLN A 180 0.81 5.05 -2.30
CA GLN A 180 0.48 6.42 -1.93
C GLN A 180 -0.70 6.47 -0.97
N HIS A 181 -1.86 5.99 -1.41
CA HIS A 181 -3.13 6.23 -0.75
C HIS A 181 -3.49 5.16 0.26
N GLY A 182 -3.14 3.89 0.01
CA GLY A 182 -3.39 2.80 0.95
C GLY A 182 -2.62 3.00 2.25
N THR A 183 -1.32 3.24 2.15
CA THR A 183 -0.47 3.53 3.31
C THR A 183 -0.91 4.81 4.03
N ALA A 184 -1.31 5.85 3.29
CA ALA A 184 -1.79 7.10 3.89
C ALA A 184 -3.08 6.88 4.69
N ILE A 185 -4.07 6.19 4.14
CA ILE A 185 -5.36 5.93 4.79
C ILE A 185 -5.16 5.16 6.08
N ILE A 186 -4.43 4.05 6.04
CA ILE A 186 -4.28 3.20 7.22
C ILE A 186 -3.39 3.84 8.29
N SER A 187 -2.32 4.53 7.89
CA SER A 187 -1.47 5.24 8.85
C SER A 187 -2.20 6.44 9.47
N GLY A 188 -3.06 7.10 8.71
CA GLY A 188 -3.93 8.16 9.22
C GLY A 188 -4.93 7.66 10.25
N ALA A 189 -5.61 6.54 9.98
CA ALA A 189 -6.50 5.89 10.93
C ALA A 189 -5.74 5.44 12.20
N GLY A 190 -4.55 4.83 12.02
CA GLY A 190 -3.68 4.46 13.14
C GLY A 190 -3.23 5.67 13.96
N LEU A 191 -2.91 6.78 13.30
CA LEU A 191 -2.50 8.01 13.98
C LEU A 191 -3.63 8.60 14.84
N ILE A 192 -4.85 8.65 14.33
CA ILE A 192 -6.02 9.15 15.11
C ILE A 192 -6.18 8.34 16.38
N ASN A 193 -6.19 7.00 16.29
CA ASN A 193 -6.33 6.12 17.44
C ASN A 193 -5.14 6.25 18.42
N ALA A 194 -3.92 6.33 17.89
CA ALA A 194 -2.73 6.48 18.73
C ALA A 194 -2.68 7.82 19.46
N LEU A 195 -3.15 8.90 18.84
CA LEU A 195 -3.27 10.22 19.47
C LEU A 195 -4.30 10.21 20.60
N GLU A 196 -5.44 9.53 20.42
CA GLU A 196 -6.44 9.36 21.47
C GLU A 196 -5.84 8.62 22.68
N ILE A 197 -5.14 7.50 22.45
CA ILE A 197 -4.46 6.73 23.52
C ILE A 197 -3.37 7.57 24.21
N ALA A 198 -2.61 8.36 23.44
CA ALA A 198 -1.55 9.22 23.96
C ALA A 198 -2.07 10.46 24.70
N GLY A 199 -3.36 10.78 24.57
CA GLY A 199 -3.98 12.00 25.11
C GLY A 199 -3.48 13.27 24.41
N LYS A 200 -3.15 13.19 23.09
CA LYS A 200 -2.58 14.30 22.31
C LYS A 200 -3.52 14.76 21.23
N LYS A 201 -3.40 16.03 20.83
CA LYS A 201 -4.17 16.62 19.73
C LYS A 201 -3.29 16.72 18.49
N ILE A 202 -3.87 16.42 17.33
CA ILE A 202 -3.13 16.38 16.06
C ILE A 202 -2.51 17.72 15.68
N GLU A 203 -3.16 18.83 16.04
CA GLU A 203 -2.68 20.19 15.78
C GLU A 203 -1.46 20.59 16.62
N ASP A 204 -1.22 19.91 17.73
CA ASP A 204 -0.16 20.29 18.69
C ASP A 204 1.09 19.40 18.59
N VAL A 205 0.96 18.23 17.96
CA VAL A 205 2.06 17.25 17.91
C VAL A 205 3.15 17.64 16.92
N LYS A 206 4.41 17.37 17.31
CA LYS A 206 5.58 17.41 16.45
C LYS A 206 5.76 16.06 15.77
N ILE A 207 5.71 16.06 14.44
CA ILE A 207 5.78 14.84 13.61
C ILE A 207 7.12 14.81 12.87
N VAL A 208 7.85 13.71 12.99
CA VAL A 208 9.05 13.43 12.19
C VAL A 208 8.74 12.32 11.20
N VAL A 209 8.95 12.60 9.92
CA VAL A 209 8.76 11.65 8.82
C VAL A 209 10.12 11.27 8.26
N ASN A 210 10.47 10.00 8.38
CA ASN A 210 11.73 9.49 7.83
C ASN A 210 11.47 8.68 6.56
N GLY A 211 11.90 9.25 5.44
CA GLY A 211 11.56 8.88 4.07
C GLY A 211 10.92 10.06 3.35
N ALA A 212 11.15 10.19 2.05
CA ALA A 212 10.56 11.24 1.22
C ALA A 212 10.15 10.68 -0.16
N GLY A 213 9.66 9.44 -0.14
CA GLY A 213 9.07 8.74 -1.28
C GLY A 213 7.57 8.99 -1.40
N ALA A 214 6.91 8.22 -2.27
CA ALA A 214 5.49 8.35 -2.56
C ALA A 214 4.62 8.21 -1.29
N ALA A 215 4.84 7.15 -0.51
CA ALA A 215 4.10 6.89 0.73
C ALA A 215 4.27 8.02 1.76
N SER A 216 5.50 8.44 2.02
CA SER A 216 5.80 9.50 3.00
C SER A 216 5.11 10.82 2.66
N ILE A 217 5.17 11.21 1.38
CA ILE A 217 4.53 12.44 0.88
C ILE A 217 3.02 12.35 1.04
N SER A 218 2.41 11.23 0.67
CA SER A 218 0.96 11.04 0.73
C SER A 218 0.45 10.95 2.17
N CYS A 219 1.13 10.19 3.04
CA CYS A 219 0.81 10.14 4.47
C CYS A 219 0.86 11.54 5.11
N THR A 220 1.93 12.28 4.83
CA THR A 220 2.11 13.62 5.42
C THR A 220 1.06 14.60 4.94
N LYS A 221 0.69 14.56 3.65
CA LYS A 221 -0.43 15.36 3.12
C LYS A 221 -1.75 15.01 3.81
N LEU A 222 -2.04 13.72 3.99
CA LEU A 222 -3.24 13.29 4.70
C LEU A 222 -3.22 13.76 6.16
N TYR A 223 -2.09 13.67 6.87
CA TYR A 223 -1.98 14.15 8.24
C TYR A 223 -2.27 15.65 8.36
N ILE A 224 -1.81 16.45 7.39
CA ILE A 224 -2.14 17.89 7.31
C ILE A 224 -3.65 18.07 7.09
N MET A 225 -4.28 17.28 6.21
CA MET A 225 -5.74 17.34 6.00
C MET A 225 -6.54 16.93 7.25
N LEU A 226 -5.98 16.04 8.07
CA LEU A 226 -6.56 15.63 9.35
C LEU A 226 -6.35 16.67 10.48
N GLY A 227 -5.56 17.74 10.24
CA GLY A 227 -5.36 18.85 11.16
C GLY A 227 -3.93 19.02 11.67
N ALA A 228 -2.96 18.19 11.27
CA ALA A 228 -1.56 18.40 11.63
C ALA A 228 -1.04 19.71 11.02
N ARG A 229 -0.36 20.51 11.83
CA ARG A 229 0.24 21.77 11.35
C ARG A 229 1.51 21.49 10.58
N LYS A 230 1.60 21.98 9.35
CA LYS A 230 2.76 21.78 8.48
C LYS A 230 4.07 22.23 9.15
N GLU A 231 4.05 23.33 9.86
CA GLU A 231 5.20 23.87 10.61
C GLU A 231 5.71 22.93 11.72
N ASN A 232 4.87 22.00 12.19
CA ASN A 232 5.24 21.00 13.18
C ASN A 232 5.80 19.70 12.56
N ILE A 233 5.85 19.62 11.23
CA ILE A 233 6.31 18.43 10.51
C ILE A 233 7.74 18.64 10.04
N ILE A 234 8.61 17.66 10.31
CA ILE A 234 9.99 17.60 9.84
C ILE A 234 10.13 16.34 8.99
N MET A 235 10.47 16.49 7.71
CA MET A 235 10.72 15.38 6.81
C MET A 235 12.20 15.18 6.57
N CYS A 236 12.64 13.92 6.59
CA CYS A 236 14.01 13.50 6.32
C CYS A 236 14.08 12.60 5.10
N ASP A 237 15.17 12.67 4.35
CA ASP A 237 15.53 11.69 3.33
C ASP A 237 16.92 11.11 3.60
N SER A 238 17.50 10.35 2.65
CA SER A 238 18.82 9.74 2.77
C SER A 238 19.98 10.73 3.00
N LYS A 239 19.74 12.02 2.76
CA LYS A 239 20.72 13.10 2.98
C LYS A 239 20.46 13.90 4.27
N GLY A 240 19.48 13.50 5.08
CA GLY A 240 19.08 14.16 6.31
C GLY A 240 17.80 14.99 6.16
N VAL A 241 17.66 16.02 6.98
CA VAL A 241 16.47 16.88 7.01
C VAL A 241 16.29 17.61 5.68
N ILE A 242 15.05 17.65 5.19
CA ILE A 242 14.69 18.41 4.01
C ILE A 242 14.56 19.88 4.41
N SER A 243 15.63 20.65 4.18
CA SER A 243 15.69 22.06 4.51
C SER A 243 15.56 22.96 3.30
N THR A 244 15.10 24.20 3.51
CA THR A 244 15.00 25.24 2.46
C THR A 244 16.35 25.61 1.83
N HIS A 245 17.44 25.30 2.49
CA HIS A 245 18.80 25.56 1.98
C HIS A 245 19.30 24.50 0.98
N ARG A 246 18.59 23.39 0.81
CA ARG A 246 18.97 22.33 -0.11
C ARG A 246 18.54 22.68 -1.55
N THR A 247 19.46 22.44 -2.51
CA THR A 247 19.27 22.73 -3.94
C THR A 247 18.84 21.49 -4.76
N ASP A 248 18.85 20.30 -4.14
CA ASP A 248 18.60 19.02 -4.79
C ASP A 248 17.16 18.51 -4.62
N LEU A 249 16.25 19.39 -4.21
CA LEU A 249 14.87 19.03 -3.91
C LEU A 249 13.98 19.12 -5.17
N ASN A 250 13.19 18.08 -5.41
CA ASN A 250 12.06 18.15 -6.34
C ASN A 250 10.88 18.91 -5.72
N GLU A 251 9.86 19.25 -6.52
CA GLU A 251 8.72 20.06 -6.09
C GLU A 251 7.97 19.45 -4.90
N SER A 252 7.79 18.12 -4.90
CA SER A 252 7.10 17.42 -3.82
C SER A 252 7.85 17.52 -2.48
N LYS A 253 9.18 17.47 -2.51
CA LYS A 253 10.04 17.64 -1.33
C LYS A 253 10.11 19.10 -0.89
N LYS A 254 10.19 20.04 -1.81
CA LYS A 254 10.19 21.49 -1.51
C LYS A 254 8.98 21.90 -0.67
N PHE A 255 7.81 21.30 -0.92
CA PHE A 255 6.62 21.57 -0.12
C PHE A 255 6.83 21.32 1.38
N PHE A 256 7.66 20.34 1.76
CA PHE A 256 7.94 19.98 3.15
C PHE A 256 9.26 20.55 3.70
N ALA A 257 9.96 21.37 2.92
CA ALA A 257 11.22 21.95 3.35
C ALA A 257 11.05 22.89 4.56
N THR A 258 11.90 22.74 5.56
CA THR A 258 11.92 23.55 6.77
C THR A 258 13.12 24.49 6.79
N ASP A 259 12.98 25.65 7.44
CA ASP A 259 14.04 26.62 7.71
C ASP A 259 14.73 26.41 9.07
N ARG A 260 14.33 25.38 9.84
CA ARG A 260 14.92 25.05 11.14
C ARG A 260 16.40 24.66 10.98
N ASP A 261 17.24 25.08 11.92
CA ASP A 261 18.66 24.67 11.93
C ASP A 261 18.84 23.29 12.56
N ILE A 262 18.35 22.28 11.84
CA ILE A 262 18.48 20.85 12.15
C ILE A 262 18.87 20.12 10.87
N LYS A 263 19.78 19.14 10.97
CA LYS A 263 20.39 18.50 9.79
C LYS A 263 20.14 17.00 9.74
N THR A 264 20.07 16.37 10.90
CA THR A 264 20.05 14.91 11.03
C THR A 264 18.72 14.40 11.57
N LEU A 265 18.43 13.11 11.33
CA LEU A 265 17.29 12.43 11.93
C LEU A 265 17.35 12.46 13.46
N THR A 266 18.55 12.26 14.02
CA THR A 266 18.78 12.30 15.47
C THR A 266 18.36 13.62 16.09
N GLU A 267 18.70 14.75 15.46
CA GLU A 267 18.29 16.08 15.90
C GLU A 267 16.77 16.28 15.73
N ALA A 268 16.22 15.77 14.64
CA ALA A 268 14.79 15.93 14.32
C ALA A 268 13.88 15.24 15.35
N VAL A 269 14.24 14.04 15.82
CA VAL A 269 13.38 13.25 16.73
C VAL A 269 13.40 13.76 18.18
N VAL A 270 14.34 14.61 18.57
CA VAL A 270 14.37 15.18 19.93
C VAL A 270 13.08 15.94 20.22
N GLY A 271 12.34 15.49 21.24
CA GLY A 271 11.05 16.06 21.63
C GLY A 271 9.95 15.89 20.56
N ALA A 272 10.08 14.94 19.64
CA ALA A 272 9.01 14.60 18.71
C ALA A 272 7.92 13.76 19.42
N ASP A 273 6.68 13.98 19.03
CA ASP A 273 5.53 13.21 19.51
C ASP A 273 5.23 11.99 18.63
N VAL A 274 5.47 12.12 17.34
CA VAL A 274 5.17 11.10 16.33
C VAL A 274 6.39 10.90 15.44
N PHE A 275 6.78 9.64 15.25
CA PHE A 275 7.71 9.20 14.22
C PHE A 275 6.99 8.35 13.19
N LEU A 276 7.07 8.72 11.93
CA LEU A 276 6.60 7.94 10.79
C LEU A 276 7.80 7.50 9.95
N GLY A 277 8.15 6.22 10.03
CA GLY A 277 9.22 5.60 9.25
C GLY A 277 8.67 4.94 7.98
N LEU A 278 9.14 5.39 6.83
CA LEU A 278 8.84 4.88 5.49
C LEU A 278 10.13 4.89 4.64
N SER A 279 11.19 4.30 5.19
CA SER A 279 12.53 4.40 4.62
C SER A 279 13.26 3.05 4.57
N VAL A 280 14.24 2.85 5.42
CA VAL A 280 15.06 1.63 5.46
C VAL A 280 15.22 1.13 6.90
N ALA A 281 15.55 -0.15 7.02
CA ALA A 281 15.71 -0.82 8.30
C ALA A 281 16.79 -0.19 9.20
N ASN A 282 16.58 -0.27 10.53
CA ASN A 282 17.56 0.00 11.57
C ASN A 282 18.13 1.44 11.58
N VAL A 283 17.36 2.43 11.15
CA VAL A 283 17.79 3.85 11.18
C VAL A 283 17.31 4.59 12.43
N LEU A 284 16.33 4.06 13.15
CA LEU A 284 15.84 4.61 14.41
C LEU A 284 16.46 3.82 15.57
N THR A 285 17.22 4.49 16.45
CA THR A 285 17.87 3.85 17.58
C THR A 285 17.04 3.97 18.86
N GLN A 286 17.32 3.14 19.87
CA GLN A 286 16.69 3.23 21.19
C GLN A 286 16.90 4.62 21.84
N ASP A 287 18.09 5.22 21.69
CA ASP A 287 18.38 6.54 22.23
C ASP A 287 17.58 7.65 21.53
N MET A 288 17.36 7.54 20.24
CA MET A 288 16.45 8.43 19.51
C MET A 288 15.02 8.31 20.06
N VAL A 289 14.51 7.09 20.29
CA VAL A 289 13.18 6.89 20.87
C VAL A 289 13.10 7.46 22.29
N ARG A 290 14.14 7.28 23.10
CA ARG A 290 14.22 7.87 24.46
C ARG A 290 14.20 9.40 24.45
N SER A 291 14.73 10.02 23.39
CA SER A 291 14.76 11.49 23.23
C SER A 291 13.42 12.10 22.80
N MET A 292 12.47 11.29 22.39
CA MET A 292 11.13 11.74 22.01
C MET A 292 10.33 12.23 23.22
N ASN A 293 9.23 12.89 22.96
CA ASN A 293 8.32 13.41 23.99
C ASN A 293 7.65 12.25 24.77
N THR A 294 6.92 12.54 25.85
CA THR A 294 6.14 11.54 26.61
C THR A 294 5.06 10.91 25.72
N ASN A 295 4.76 9.62 25.97
CA ASN A 295 3.82 8.83 25.18
C ASN A 295 4.09 8.95 23.65
N PRO A 296 5.31 8.63 23.18
CA PRO A 296 5.65 8.78 21.78
C PRO A 296 4.92 7.74 20.92
N ILE A 297 4.46 8.18 19.75
CA ILE A 297 3.88 7.33 18.74
C ILE A 297 4.94 7.01 17.69
N VAL A 298 5.23 5.74 17.48
CA VAL A 298 6.27 5.29 16.54
C VAL A 298 5.69 4.29 15.55
N PHE A 299 5.54 4.72 14.31
CA PHE A 299 5.14 3.88 13.18
C PHE A 299 6.39 3.55 12.35
N ALA A 300 6.92 2.34 12.52
CA ALA A 300 8.11 1.85 11.82
C ALA A 300 7.66 0.91 10.68
N LEU A 301 7.42 1.47 9.50
CA LEU A 301 6.71 0.80 8.41
C LEU A 301 7.62 0.32 7.28
N ALA A 302 8.94 0.44 7.38
CA ALA A 302 9.87 -0.11 6.39
C ALA A 302 9.75 -1.64 6.29
N ASN A 303 9.79 -2.15 5.08
CA ASN A 303 9.68 -3.57 4.75
C ASN A 303 10.95 -4.06 4.03
N PRO A 304 11.40 -5.32 4.26
CA PRO A 304 10.82 -6.34 5.17
C PRO A 304 11.17 -6.14 6.66
N ASN A 305 12.13 -5.27 6.96
CA ASN A 305 12.56 -4.98 8.34
C ASN A 305 12.25 -3.52 8.67
N PRO A 306 11.65 -3.25 9.86
CA PRO A 306 11.28 -1.89 10.27
C PRO A 306 12.50 -1.03 10.62
N GLU A 307 12.30 0.29 10.74
CA GLU A 307 13.33 1.27 11.13
C GLU A 307 13.93 1.01 12.50
N ILE A 308 13.19 0.36 13.39
CA ILE A 308 13.63 -0.18 14.68
C ILE A 308 12.91 -1.49 14.92
N SER A 309 13.59 -2.49 15.49
CA SER A 309 12.94 -3.76 15.82
C SER A 309 11.88 -3.59 16.91
N TYR A 310 10.84 -4.44 16.92
CA TYR A 310 9.82 -4.42 17.97
C TYR A 310 10.45 -4.55 19.37
N ALA A 311 11.41 -5.49 19.52
CA ALA A 311 12.09 -5.72 20.79
C ALA A 311 12.86 -4.47 21.28
N ASP A 312 13.61 -3.81 20.38
CA ASP A 312 14.36 -2.60 20.72
C ASP A 312 13.45 -1.42 21.03
N ALA A 313 12.34 -1.27 20.29
CA ALA A 313 11.36 -0.23 20.54
C ALA A 313 10.73 -0.39 21.92
N MET A 314 10.25 -1.59 22.27
CA MET A 314 9.66 -1.88 23.59
C MET A 314 10.67 -1.80 24.73
N ALA A 315 11.95 -2.15 24.50
CA ALA A 315 13.02 -2.00 25.49
C ALA A 315 13.48 -0.54 25.69
N SER A 316 13.10 0.36 24.79
CA SER A 316 13.50 1.77 24.90
C SER A 316 12.68 2.55 25.93
N ARG A 317 11.36 2.33 26.01
CA ARG A 317 10.40 3.06 26.85
C ARG A 317 9.15 2.24 27.12
N ASP A 318 8.57 2.38 28.30
CA ASP A 318 7.32 1.70 28.69
C ASP A 318 6.06 2.42 28.19
N ASP A 319 6.16 3.71 27.84
CA ASP A 319 5.05 4.57 27.39
C ASP A 319 4.94 4.70 25.87
N ILE A 320 5.69 3.89 25.10
CA ILE A 320 5.68 3.92 23.65
C ILE A 320 4.41 3.30 23.05
N ILE A 321 3.80 3.99 22.08
CA ILE A 321 2.76 3.43 21.21
C ILE A 321 3.45 3.06 19.90
N PHE A 322 3.63 1.76 19.67
CA PHE A 322 4.44 1.23 18.57
C PHE A 322 3.60 0.44 17.57
N ALA A 323 3.82 0.66 16.29
CA ALA A 323 3.19 -0.09 15.21
C ALA A 323 4.18 -0.36 14.05
N THR A 324 3.92 -1.45 13.30
CA THR A 324 4.68 -1.84 12.11
C THR A 324 3.77 -2.15 10.93
N GLY A 325 4.33 -2.27 9.73
CA GLY A 325 3.62 -2.78 8.55
C GLY A 325 3.49 -4.32 8.50
N ARG A 326 4.01 -5.03 9.51
CA ARG A 326 4.12 -6.50 9.51
C ARG A 326 2.97 -7.15 10.29
N SER A 327 2.47 -8.28 9.76
CA SER A 327 1.40 -9.06 10.38
C SER A 327 1.85 -9.94 11.55
N ASP A 328 3.15 -10.10 11.75
CA ASP A 328 3.73 -10.91 12.83
C ASP A 328 4.04 -10.10 14.11
N TYR A 329 3.65 -8.81 14.15
CA TYR A 329 3.75 -7.94 15.33
C TYR A 329 2.39 -7.33 15.70
N PRO A 330 2.19 -6.92 16.96
CA PRO A 330 1.01 -6.16 17.37
C PRO A 330 0.91 -4.81 16.63
N ASN A 331 -0.32 -4.28 16.53
CA ASN A 331 -0.60 -2.98 15.91
C ASN A 331 -0.12 -2.90 14.45
N GLN A 332 -0.56 -3.83 13.62
CA GLN A 332 -0.23 -3.80 12.20
C GLN A 332 -0.89 -2.63 11.49
N ILE A 333 -0.09 -1.85 10.74
CA ILE A 333 -0.57 -0.80 9.82
C ILE A 333 -0.50 -1.33 8.39
N CYS A 334 -1.60 -1.90 7.93
CA CYS A 334 -1.77 -2.43 6.57
C CYS A 334 -3.24 -2.26 6.15
N LEU A 335 -3.49 -1.59 5.01
CA LEU A 335 -4.84 -1.24 4.56
C LEU A 335 -5.75 -2.46 4.42
N LEU A 336 -5.31 -3.48 3.70
CA LEU A 336 -6.13 -4.65 3.39
C LEU A 336 -6.40 -5.57 4.58
N TYR A 337 -5.55 -5.53 5.61
CA TYR A 337 -5.70 -6.35 6.81
C TYR A 337 -6.57 -5.73 7.89
N THR A 338 -6.61 -4.40 7.95
CA THR A 338 -7.17 -3.66 9.09
C THR A 338 -8.36 -2.78 8.73
N SER A 339 -8.60 -2.52 7.45
CA SER A 339 -9.82 -1.84 7.03
C SER A 339 -11.00 -2.79 7.11
N PRO A 340 -12.09 -2.44 7.82
CA PRO A 340 -13.32 -3.17 7.66
C PRO A 340 -13.74 -3.08 6.20
N SER A 341 -14.07 -4.21 5.60
CA SER A 341 -14.68 -4.23 4.27
C SER A 341 -15.98 -3.43 4.33
N PRO A 342 -16.27 -2.55 3.37
CA PRO A 342 -17.53 -1.85 3.31
C PRO A 342 -18.72 -2.79 3.17
#